data_0634cff2c7380ec4e64cc198f112784e
#
_entry.id   0634cff2c7380ec4e64cc198f112784e
#
_cell.length_a   1.000
_cell.length_b   1.000
_cell.length_c   1.000
_cell.angle_alpha   90.00
_cell.angle_beta   90.00
_cell.angle_gamma   90.00
#
_symmetry.space_group_name_H-M   'P 1'
#
loop_
_entity.id
_entity.type
_entity.pdbx_description
1 polymer ?
#
loop_
_entity_poly.entity_id
_entity_poly.type
_entity_poly.pdbx_seq_one_letter_code
_entity_poly.pdbx_strand_id
1 'polypeptide(L)'
;PDIMPVHGANALAALTLADQTLKNAGHVSGDIYWFTDDIDNEEMSDIYDWSNKNSHSLNILGVGTQAGAPIKLSSGKLLKDNRGAIVVPKLPEHRLSAISKRSSGSYHSITNNDSDIKKLTAHLSQNLDDKLETDSSNSNNGREKEQSLQGDKYQEAGPWLLIIIL
;
A
#
# COMPACT_ATOMS: atom_id res chain seq x y z
N PRO A 1 -18.74 -16.97 -13.66
CA PRO A 1 -18.92 -15.56 -13.36
C PRO A 1 -17.59 -14.86 -13.54
N ASP A 2 -17.54 -13.90 -14.46
CA ASP A 2 -16.37 -13.06 -14.66
C ASP A 2 -16.25 -12.15 -13.45
N ILE A 3 -15.27 -12.41 -12.61
CA ILE A 3 -15.04 -11.69 -11.36
C ILE A 3 -14.42 -10.31 -11.67
N MET A 4 -13.78 -10.19 -12.82
CA MET A 4 -13.18 -8.93 -13.30
C MET A 4 -13.78 -8.53 -14.65
N PRO A 5 -14.54 -7.42 -14.73
CA PRO A 5 -15.15 -6.96 -15.97
C PRO A 5 -14.16 -6.35 -16.97
N VAL A 6 -12.96 -6.01 -16.52
CA VAL A 6 -11.89 -5.40 -17.35
C VAL A 6 -10.60 -6.17 -17.13
N HIS A 7 -9.96 -6.58 -18.25
CA HIS A 7 -8.66 -7.24 -18.21
C HIS A 7 -7.55 -6.20 -18.08
N GLY A 8 -6.56 -6.51 -17.25
CA GLY A 8 -5.36 -5.70 -17.04
C GLY A 8 -5.33 -5.02 -15.67
N ALA A 9 -4.15 -4.58 -15.30
CA ALA A 9 -3.91 -3.79 -14.11
C ALA A 9 -3.52 -2.36 -14.56
N ASN A 10 -4.08 -1.36 -13.92
CA ASN A 10 -3.69 0.04 -14.14
C ASN A 10 -3.35 0.65 -12.79
N ALA A 11 -2.09 0.54 -12.42
CA ALA A 11 -1.59 1.00 -11.13
C ALA A 11 -1.74 2.52 -10.98
N LEU A 12 -1.48 3.29 -12.03
CA LEU A 12 -1.63 4.75 -11.99
C LEU A 12 -3.08 5.19 -11.72
N ALA A 13 -4.05 4.54 -12.36
CA ALA A 13 -5.47 4.84 -12.12
C ALA A 13 -5.88 4.54 -10.68
N ALA A 14 -5.42 3.41 -10.13
CA ALA A 14 -5.70 3.03 -8.75
C ALA A 14 -5.06 4.01 -7.75
N LEU A 15 -3.81 4.40 -7.94
CA LEU A 15 -3.12 5.38 -7.09
C LEU A 15 -3.77 6.77 -7.19
N THR A 16 -4.22 7.17 -8.37
CA THR A 16 -4.95 8.43 -8.57
C THR A 16 -6.29 8.41 -7.84
N LEU A 17 -7.00 7.30 -7.88
CA LEU A 17 -8.25 7.13 -7.13
C LEU A 17 -8.02 7.18 -5.61
N ALA A 18 -6.92 6.57 -5.13
CA ALA A 18 -6.53 6.63 -3.74
C ALA A 18 -6.26 8.07 -3.28
N ASP A 19 -5.48 8.83 -4.06
CA ASP A 19 -5.22 10.26 -3.80
C ASP A 19 -6.51 11.07 -3.74
N GLN A 20 -7.42 10.89 -4.72
CA GLN A 20 -8.71 11.57 -4.72
C GLN A 20 -9.55 11.21 -3.50
N THR A 21 -9.55 9.95 -3.10
CA THR A 21 -10.29 9.48 -1.91
C THR A 21 -9.77 10.14 -0.65
N LEU A 22 -8.44 10.19 -0.48
CA LEU A 22 -7.80 10.86 0.66
C LEU A 22 -8.10 12.36 0.67
N LYS A 23 -8.01 13.03 -0.47
CA LYS A 23 -8.35 14.47 -0.60
C LYS A 23 -9.81 14.76 -0.29
N ASN A 24 -10.73 13.92 -0.75
CA ASN A 24 -12.15 14.05 -0.45
C ASN A 24 -12.45 13.84 1.05
N ALA A 25 -11.64 13.05 1.74
CA ALA A 25 -11.69 12.88 3.19
C ALA A 25 -10.98 14.02 3.96
N GLY A 26 -10.43 15.02 3.26
CA GLY A 26 -9.74 16.16 3.87
C GLY A 26 -8.25 15.93 4.17
N HIS A 27 -7.66 14.84 3.64
CA HIS A 27 -6.26 14.51 3.88
C HIS A 27 -5.40 14.88 2.67
N VAL A 28 -4.37 15.69 2.88
CA VAL A 28 -3.39 16.09 1.85
C VAL A 28 -2.29 15.03 1.70
N SER A 29 -2.04 14.26 2.76
CA SER A 29 -1.07 13.17 2.79
C SER A 29 -1.68 11.98 3.53
N GLY A 30 -1.18 10.77 3.25
CA GLY A 30 -1.62 9.55 3.93
C GLY A 30 -0.76 8.36 3.52
N ASP A 31 -0.93 7.27 4.24
CA ASP A 31 -0.28 5.99 3.94
C ASP A 31 -1.17 5.17 3.01
N ILE A 32 -0.63 4.84 1.83
CA ILE A 32 -1.29 3.97 0.86
C ILE A 32 -0.59 2.62 0.91
N TYR A 33 -1.37 1.54 1.08
CA TYR A 33 -0.89 0.16 1.07
C TYR A 33 -1.30 -0.50 -0.24
N TRP A 34 -0.29 -0.83 -1.04
CA TRP A 34 -0.48 -1.44 -2.34
C TRP A 34 0.01 -2.88 -2.34
N PHE A 35 -0.90 -3.82 -2.64
CA PHE A 35 -0.60 -5.25 -2.78
C PHE A 35 -0.58 -5.58 -4.27
N THR A 36 0.55 -6.05 -4.77
CA THR A 36 0.71 -6.34 -6.20
C THR A 36 1.72 -7.45 -6.44
N ASP A 37 1.56 -8.16 -7.53
CA ASP A 37 2.48 -9.19 -8.01
C ASP A 37 3.33 -8.72 -9.19
N ASP A 38 2.95 -7.64 -9.86
CA ASP A 38 3.69 -7.09 -11.00
C ASP A 38 3.49 -5.58 -11.14
N ILE A 39 4.27 -5.00 -12.02
CA ILE A 39 4.13 -3.64 -12.53
C ILE A 39 4.76 -3.54 -13.91
N ASP A 40 4.04 -2.94 -14.83
CA ASP A 40 4.52 -2.72 -16.19
C ASP A 40 5.63 -1.66 -16.24
N ASN A 41 6.65 -1.91 -17.07
CA ASN A 41 7.74 -0.96 -17.27
C ASN A 41 7.23 0.37 -17.83
N GLU A 42 6.18 0.34 -18.62
CA GLU A 42 5.58 1.52 -19.26
C GLU A 42 4.93 2.44 -18.23
N GLU A 43 4.36 1.89 -17.16
CA GLU A 43 3.73 2.67 -16.08
C GLU A 43 4.73 3.28 -15.09
N MET A 44 5.98 2.79 -15.05
CA MET A 44 6.98 3.24 -14.08
C MET A 44 7.21 4.75 -14.08
N SER A 45 7.30 5.35 -15.27
CA SER A 45 7.51 6.80 -15.42
C SER A 45 6.35 7.59 -14.82
N ASP A 46 5.14 7.18 -15.13
CA ASP A 46 3.93 7.87 -14.71
C ASP A 46 3.71 7.76 -13.21
N ILE A 47 4.05 6.59 -12.62
CA ILE A 47 4.00 6.38 -11.18
C ILE A 47 5.07 7.22 -10.47
N TYR A 48 6.26 7.35 -11.04
CA TYR A 48 7.28 8.25 -10.50
C TYR A 48 6.83 9.71 -10.52
N ASP A 49 6.21 10.14 -11.59
CA ASP A 49 5.64 11.49 -11.70
C ASP A 49 4.49 11.70 -10.71
N TRP A 50 3.65 10.71 -10.54
CA TRP A 50 2.60 10.72 -9.53
C TRP A 50 3.19 10.84 -8.11
N SER A 51 4.21 10.05 -7.78
CA SER A 51 4.90 10.09 -6.48
C SER A 51 5.54 11.45 -6.19
N ASN A 52 6.08 12.11 -7.22
CA ASN A 52 6.67 13.44 -7.06
C ASN A 52 5.63 14.55 -6.83
N LYS A 53 4.41 14.37 -7.34
CA LYS A 53 3.33 15.35 -7.24
C LYS A 53 2.49 15.23 -5.97
N ASN A 54 2.57 14.07 -5.30
CA ASN A 54 1.75 13.76 -4.14
C ASN A 54 2.63 13.49 -2.92
N SER A 55 2.12 13.82 -1.74
CA SER A 55 2.83 13.66 -0.46
C SER A 55 2.41 12.40 0.29
N HIS A 56 2.01 11.35 -0.46
CA HIS A 56 1.60 10.08 0.13
C HIS A 56 2.79 9.16 0.31
N SER A 57 2.76 8.38 1.40
CA SER A 57 3.68 7.28 1.66
C SER A 57 3.12 6.01 1.00
N LEU A 58 3.86 5.42 0.08
CA LEU A 58 3.42 4.23 -0.65
C LEU A 58 4.11 2.99 -0.12
N ASN A 59 3.39 2.20 0.68
CA ASN A 59 3.85 0.97 1.28
C ASN A 59 3.43 -0.22 0.41
N ILE A 60 4.39 -0.95 -0.11
CA ILE A 60 4.14 -2.00 -1.11
C ILE A 60 4.42 -3.37 -0.52
N LEU A 61 3.44 -4.28 -0.63
CA LEU A 61 3.60 -5.71 -0.39
C LEU A 61 3.62 -6.45 -1.72
N GLY A 62 4.80 -6.95 -2.09
CA GLY A 62 4.98 -7.78 -3.27
C GLY A 62 4.48 -9.20 -3.03
N VAL A 63 3.49 -9.63 -3.80
CA VAL A 63 2.87 -10.96 -3.70
C VAL A 63 3.44 -11.85 -4.78
N GLY A 64 4.38 -12.71 -4.43
CA GLY A 64 5.04 -13.60 -5.39
C GLY A 64 6.47 -13.94 -4.99
N THR A 65 7.23 -14.48 -5.93
CA THR A 65 8.64 -14.84 -5.71
C THR A 65 9.51 -14.35 -6.86
N GLN A 66 10.77 -14.03 -6.55
CA GLN A 66 11.77 -13.67 -7.57
C GLN A 66 12.07 -14.83 -8.55
N ALA A 67 12.02 -16.06 -8.05
CA ALA A 67 12.23 -17.26 -8.89
C ALA A 67 11.09 -17.43 -9.90
N GLY A 68 9.90 -16.95 -9.55
CA GLY A 68 8.68 -17.18 -10.31
C GLY A 68 8.19 -18.63 -10.20
N ALA A 69 7.02 -18.88 -10.76
CA ALA A 69 6.47 -20.21 -10.89
C ALA A 69 5.67 -20.34 -12.21
N PRO A 70 5.71 -21.49 -12.87
CA PRO A 70 4.92 -21.72 -14.06
C PRO A 70 3.43 -21.68 -13.74
N ILE A 71 2.65 -20.99 -14.57
CA ILE A 71 1.19 -20.97 -14.46
C ILE A 71 0.61 -22.27 -14.94
N LYS A 72 -0.14 -22.95 -14.07
CA LYS A 72 -0.84 -24.18 -14.40
C LYS A 72 -2.29 -23.87 -14.75
N LEU A 73 -2.71 -24.23 -15.96
CA LEU A 73 -4.08 -24.10 -16.42
C LEU A 73 -5.00 -25.16 -15.78
N SER A 74 -6.30 -24.91 -15.78
CA SER A 74 -7.32 -25.88 -15.31
C SER A 74 -7.24 -27.23 -16.01
N SER A 75 -6.75 -27.27 -17.26
CA SER A 75 -6.47 -28.49 -18.02
C SER A 75 -5.26 -29.29 -17.53
N GLY A 76 -4.53 -28.82 -16.53
CA GLY A 76 -3.28 -29.39 -16.04
C GLY A 76 -2.04 -29.05 -16.87
N LYS A 77 -2.19 -28.40 -18.02
CA LYS A 77 -1.08 -27.95 -18.87
C LYS A 77 -0.48 -26.63 -18.34
N LEU A 78 0.80 -26.38 -18.64
CA LEU A 78 1.43 -25.11 -18.33
C LEU A 78 1.08 -24.05 -19.38
N LEU A 79 0.88 -22.82 -18.92
CA LEU A 79 0.67 -21.67 -19.80
C LEU A 79 1.91 -21.44 -20.65
N LYS A 80 1.71 -21.25 -21.95
CA LYS A 80 2.78 -20.94 -22.91
C LYS A 80 2.48 -19.63 -23.61
N ASP A 81 3.54 -18.91 -23.93
CA ASP A 81 3.46 -17.70 -24.76
C ASP A 81 3.21 -18.04 -26.24
N ASN A 82 3.10 -17.00 -27.06
CA ASN A 82 2.88 -17.13 -28.50
C ASN A 82 4.03 -17.83 -29.25
N ARG A 83 5.18 -18.01 -28.60
CA ARG A 83 6.36 -18.72 -29.14
C ARG A 83 6.48 -20.14 -28.62
N GLY A 84 5.54 -20.56 -27.76
CA GLY A 84 5.51 -21.89 -27.16
C GLY A 84 6.37 -22.05 -25.91
N ALA A 85 7.01 -20.97 -25.40
CA ALA A 85 7.78 -20.99 -24.18
C ALA A 85 6.85 -20.97 -22.96
N ILE A 86 7.26 -21.65 -21.88
CA ILE A 86 6.49 -21.67 -20.63
C ILE A 86 6.55 -20.28 -19.98
N VAL A 87 5.39 -19.72 -19.64
CA VAL A 87 5.28 -18.46 -18.94
C VAL A 87 5.58 -18.68 -17.46
N VAL A 88 6.61 -17.98 -16.96
CA VAL A 88 7.06 -18.00 -15.55
C VAL A 88 7.08 -16.56 -15.04
N PRO A 89 5.98 -16.02 -14.51
CA PRO A 89 5.94 -14.69 -13.93
C PRO A 89 6.89 -14.61 -12.75
N LYS A 90 7.60 -13.49 -12.62
CA LYS A 90 8.55 -13.21 -11.53
C LYS A 90 8.18 -11.89 -10.89
N LEU A 91 8.20 -11.86 -9.57
CA LEU A 91 7.99 -10.62 -8.83
C LEU A 91 9.11 -9.60 -9.14
N PRO A 92 8.77 -8.40 -9.64
CA PRO A 92 9.76 -7.37 -9.99
C PRO A 92 10.17 -6.54 -8.76
N GLU A 93 10.76 -7.17 -7.75
CA GLU A 93 11.07 -6.55 -6.44
C GLU A 93 11.88 -5.27 -6.56
N HIS A 94 12.84 -5.21 -7.48
CA HIS A 94 13.67 -4.02 -7.67
C HIS A 94 12.82 -2.81 -8.10
N ARG A 95 11.86 -3.01 -9.01
CA ARG A 95 10.96 -1.94 -9.48
C ARG A 95 10.03 -1.47 -8.36
N LEU A 96 9.37 -2.41 -7.68
CA LEU A 96 8.46 -2.12 -6.57
C LEU A 96 9.17 -1.43 -5.41
N SER A 97 10.37 -1.89 -5.06
CA SER A 97 11.20 -1.24 -4.03
C SER A 97 11.65 0.17 -4.43
N ALA A 98 11.93 0.42 -5.71
CA ALA A 98 12.31 1.75 -6.18
C ALA A 98 11.13 2.74 -6.07
N ILE A 99 9.91 2.30 -6.38
CA ILE A 99 8.70 3.11 -6.25
C ILE A 99 8.43 3.45 -4.78
N SER A 100 8.43 2.48 -3.89
CA SER A 100 8.13 2.71 -2.48
C SER A 100 9.13 3.68 -1.84
N LYS A 101 10.42 3.51 -2.11
CA LYS A 101 11.48 4.42 -1.61
C LYS A 101 11.27 5.86 -2.10
N ARG A 102 10.84 6.03 -3.36
CA ARG A 102 10.61 7.36 -3.92
C ARG A 102 9.43 8.08 -3.28
N SER A 103 8.44 7.32 -2.83
CA SER A 103 7.24 7.83 -2.13
C SER A 103 7.39 7.82 -0.61
N SER A 104 8.60 7.77 -0.07
CA SER A 104 8.86 7.71 1.38
C SER A 104 8.16 6.55 2.09
N GLY A 105 7.83 5.50 1.36
CA GLY A 105 7.22 4.28 1.87
C GLY A 105 8.20 3.13 2.03
N SER A 106 7.66 1.94 2.29
CA SER A 106 8.41 0.71 2.48
C SER A 106 7.98 -0.37 1.48
N TYR A 107 8.91 -1.26 1.15
CA TYR A 107 8.66 -2.45 0.33
C TYR A 107 8.95 -3.71 1.13
N HIS A 108 8.02 -4.64 1.10
CA HIS A 108 8.19 -5.98 1.66
C HIS A 108 7.67 -7.03 0.69
N SER A 109 8.34 -8.18 0.62
CA SER A 109 7.80 -9.36 -0.07
C SER A 109 6.97 -10.17 0.90
N ILE A 110 5.90 -10.80 0.42
CA ILE A 110 5.08 -11.71 1.20
C ILE A 110 5.92 -12.85 1.78
N THR A 111 5.67 -13.19 3.02
CA THR A 111 6.32 -14.28 3.73
C THR A 111 5.29 -15.30 4.24
N ASN A 112 5.75 -16.51 4.58
CA ASN A 112 4.86 -17.55 5.13
C ASN A 112 4.50 -17.33 6.62
N ASN A 113 4.94 -16.22 7.19
CA ASN A 113 4.68 -15.83 8.57
C ASN A 113 4.27 -14.35 8.60
N ASP A 114 3.76 -13.87 9.73
CA ASP A 114 3.25 -12.50 9.89
C ASP A 114 4.37 -11.43 9.96
N SER A 115 5.61 -11.75 9.64
CA SER A 115 6.73 -10.81 9.75
C SER A 115 6.68 -9.69 8.71
N ASP A 116 6.14 -9.97 7.53
CA ASP A 116 5.91 -9.01 6.46
C ASP A 116 4.86 -7.97 6.86
N ILE A 117 3.73 -8.44 7.41
CA ILE A 117 2.66 -7.56 7.91
C ILE A 117 3.17 -6.70 9.06
N LYS A 118 3.87 -7.31 10.04
CA LYS A 118 4.46 -6.55 11.16
C LYS A 118 5.41 -5.45 10.69
N LYS A 119 6.26 -5.74 9.70
CA LYS A 119 7.18 -4.75 9.13
C LYS A 119 6.44 -3.67 8.35
N LEU A 120 5.43 -4.05 7.55
CA LEU A 120 4.64 -3.13 6.75
C LEU A 120 3.86 -2.14 7.64
N THR A 121 3.36 -2.60 8.79
CA THR A 121 2.57 -1.81 9.74
C THR A 121 3.40 -1.16 10.84
N ALA A 122 4.70 -1.41 10.91
CA ALA A 122 5.57 -0.84 11.96
C ALA A 122 5.54 0.69 12.02
N HIS A 123 5.42 1.35 10.85
CA HIS A 123 5.29 2.81 10.79
C HIS A 123 4.00 3.34 11.40
N LEU A 124 2.90 2.57 11.34
CA LEU A 124 1.64 2.96 11.97
C LEU A 124 1.77 3.02 13.49
N SER A 125 2.45 2.04 14.08
CA SER A 125 2.69 2.01 15.54
C SER A 125 3.55 3.18 16.00
N GLN A 126 4.64 3.48 15.29
CA GLN A 126 5.51 4.61 15.62
C GLN A 126 4.80 5.96 15.52
N ASN A 127 4.03 6.18 14.45
CA ASN A 127 3.26 7.41 14.29
C ASN A 127 2.15 7.59 15.33
N LEU A 128 1.62 6.51 15.89
CA LEU A 128 0.66 6.55 16.99
C LEU A 128 1.35 6.89 18.31
N ASP A 129 2.51 6.31 18.59
CA ASP A 129 3.27 6.56 19.81
C ASP A 129 3.77 8.01 19.84
N ASP A 130 4.31 8.55 18.75
CA ASP A 130 4.75 9.95 18.62
C ASP A 130 3.60 10.95 18.82
N LYS A 131 2.40 10.64 18.37
CA LYS A 131 1.21 11.47 18.60
C LYS A 131 0.74 11.45 20.06
N LEU A 132 0.81 10.29 20.71
CA LEU A 132 0.44 10.17 22.11
C LEU A 132 1.44 10.90 23.03
N GLU A 133 2.74 10.92 22.70
CA GLU A 133 3.75 11.66 23.44
C GLU A 133 3.64 13.18 23.26
N THR A 134 3.28 13.64 22.05
CA THR A 134 3.07 15.08 21.78
C THR A 134 1.83 15.63 22.49
N ASP A 135 0.76 14.87 22.57
CA ASP A 135 -0.46 15.26 23.29
C ASP A 135 -0.25 15.27 24.82
N SER A 136 0.58 14.37 25.35
CA SER A 136 0.90 14.33 26.78
C SER A 136 1.86 15.44 27.21
N SER A 137 2.75 15.90 26.35
CA SER A 137 3.67 17.01 26.66
C SER A 137 3.01 18.39 26.59
N ASN A 138 1.92 18.55 25.87
CA ASN A 138 1.19 19.83 25.77
C ASN A 138 0.14 20.02 26.89
N SER A 139 -0.06 19.01 27.76
CA SER A 139 -1.04 19.05 28.86
C SER A 139 -0.50 19.68 30.15
N ASN A 140 0.78 20.08 30.21
CA ASN A 140 1.40 20.57 31.43
C ASN A 140 1.40 22.10 31.61
N ASN A 141 0.71 22.88 30.77
CA ASN A 141 0.59 24.32 30.95
C ASN A 141 -0.88 24.77 30.86
N GLY A 142 -1.59 24.67 31.98
CA GLY A 142 -2.92 25.23 32.10
C GLY A 142 -3.79 24.52 33.12
N ARG A 143 -3.57 24.81 34.42
CA ARG A 143 -4.63 24.57 35.41
C ARG A 143 -5.81 25.46 35.06
N GLU A 144 -6.96 24.89 34.73
CA GLU A 144 -8.25 25.24 35.31
C GLU A 144 -9.41 24.40 34.76
N LYS A 145 -10.12 23.83 35.74
CA LYS A 145 -11.54 23.41 35.76
C LYS A 145 -11.99 22.17 35.03
N GLU A 146 -12.20 21.18 35.87
CA GLU A 146 -13.12 20.06 35.69
C GLU A 146 -14.47 20.49 35.12
N GLN A 147 -14.89 19.85 34.04
CA GLN A 147 -16.27 19.46 33.84
C GLN A 147 -16.27 18.15 33.05
N SER A 148 -16.71 17.11 33.76
CA SER A 148 -16.93 15.76 33.22
C SER A 148 -17.94 15.80 32.06
N LEU A 149 -17.45 15.53 30.86
CA LEU A 149 -18.27 15.02 29.77
C LEU A 149 -17.60 13.73 29.31
N GLN A 150 -18.10 12.61 29.83
CA GLN A 150 -17.91 11.28 29.28
C GLN A 150 -18.53 11.28 27.87
N GLY A 151 -17.70 11.52 26.86
CA GLY A 151 -18.02 11.24 25.50
C GLY A 151 -17.05 10.19 25.03
N ASP A 152 -17.56 9.02 24.63
CA ASP A 152 -16.81 7.98 23.98
C ASP A 152 -16.04 8.58 22.79
N LYS A 153 -14.74 8.77 22.93
CA LYS A 153 -13.86 9.11 21.81
C LYS A 153 -13.68 7.86 20.96
N TYR A 154 -14.62 7.66 20.07
CA TYR A 154 -14.41 6.75 18.95
C TYR A 154 -13.39 7.43 18.00
N GLN A 155 -12.14 7.07 18.12
CA GLN A 155 -11.14 7.43 17.12
C GLN A 155 -11.26 6.44 15.96
N GLU A 156 -11.99 6.82 14.94
CA GLU A 156 -12.00 6.08 13.68
C GLU A 156 -10.61 6.18 13.04
N ALA A 157 -9.83 5.11 13.14
CA ALA A 157 -8.58 4.96 12.38
C ALA A 157 -8.86 4.62 10.89
N GLY A 158 -10.14 4.35 10.55
CA GLY A 158 -10.57 3.93 9.22
C GLY A 158 -10.20 4.86 8.05
N PRO A 159 -10.27 6.19 8.18
CA PRO A 159 -9.97 7.10 7.07
C PRO A 159 -8.50 7.15 6.66
N TRP A 160 -7.59 6.62 7.49
CA TRP A 160 -6.15 6.72 7.27
C TRP A 160 -5.55 5.56 6.47
N LEU A 161 -6.29 4.45 6.38
CA LEU A 161 -5.83 3.23 5.73
C LEU A 161 -6.62 2.99 4.45
N LEU A 162 -5.98 3.16 3.30
CA LEU A 162 -6.52 2.78 2.00
C LEU A 162 -5.71 1.60 1.46
N ILE A 163 -6.36 0.45 1.34
CA ILE A 163 -5.76 -0.78 0.81
C ILE A 163 -6.21 -0.94 -0.64
N ILE A 164 -5.25 -1.02 -1.55
CA ILE A 164 -5.48 -1.27 -2.96
C ILE A 164 -4.99 -2.68 -3.27
N ILE A 165 -5.90 -3.53 -3.76
CA ILE A 165 -5.61 -4.87 -4.28
C ILE A 165 -5.84 -4.80 -5.78
N LEU A 166 -4.79 -4.99 -6.55
CA LEU A 166 -4.78 -5.06 -8.00
C LEU A 166 -4.58 -6.50 -8.48
#